data_fd39b5806e8e94733b32f397f053029f
#
_entry.id   fd39b5806e8e94733b32f397f053029f
#
_cell.length_a   1.000
_cell.length_b   1.000
_cell.length_c   1.000
_cell.angle_alpha   90.00
_cell.angle_beta   90.00
_cell.angle_gamma   90.00
#
_symmetry.space_group_name_H-M   'P 1'
#
loop_
_entity.id
_entity.type
_entity.pdbx_description
1 polymer ?
#
loop_
_entity_poly.entity_id
_entity_poly.type
_entity_poly.pdbx_seq_one_letter_code
_entity_poly.pdbx_strand_id
1 'polypeptide(L)'
;MAGLRLNLGFPKMVFNLKKILRALLLSTSEPLSIRDIQAVITRYHQQSTDDPEATPAPVPGSRPPFEPAQGELNDIMDQVPTLLTATQIRDAMDAISNELIEKREVYRVIQGPAGYRITTAPDYADWVRLLRNEARPMRLSQAAMETLAIVAYRQPVTRAELESIRGVSADGAINRLLEHELVVVTGRADLPGRPIQYGTTDKFLEFIGIQSVEELPASDVLSPSQISEWIRQATQGDQEISDQDVGLPSEAEESAPEQTTLN
;
A
#
# COMPACT_ATOMS: atom_id res chain seq x y z
N MET A 1 36.95 34.49 -33.34
CA MET A 1 36.06 34.25 -32.19
C MET A 1 35.92 32.76 -32.01
N ALA A 2 36.62 32.21 -31.04
CA ALA A 2 36.67 30.77 -30.77
C ALA A 2 35.43 30.38 -29.93
N GLY A 3 34.55 29.59 -30.52
CA GLY A 3 33.37 29.05 -29.82
C GLY A 3 33.80 28.03 -28.80
N LEU A 4 33.62 28.35 -27.53
CA LEU A 4 33.81 27.44 -26.40
C LEU A 4 32.73 26.34 -26.48
N ARG A 5 33.04 25.17 -27.03
CA ARG A 5 32.19 23.97 -26.90
C ARG A 5 32.33 23.46 -25.47
N LEU A 6 31.37 23.79 -24.62
CA LEU A 6 31.17 23.12 -23.34
C LEU A 6 30.83 21.65 -23.63
N ASN A 7 31.85 20.81 -23.55
CA ASN A 7 31.69 19.37 -23.57
C ASN A 7 31.11 18.95 -22.21
N LEU A 8 29.78 19.03 -22.08
CA LEU A 8 29.03 18.44 -20.96
C LEU A 8 29.07 16.93 -21.14
N GLY A 9 30.20 16.30 -20.77
CA GLY A 9 30.31 14.85 -20.68
C GLY A 9 29.31 14.36 -19.65
N PHE A 10 28.19 13.85 -20.14
CA PHE A 10 27.27 13.11 -19.27
C PHE A 10 27.99 11.88 -18.74
N PRO A 11 27.93 11.60 -17.43
CA PRO A 11 28.59 10.42 -16.88
C PRO A 11 28.01 9.18 -17.57
N LYS A 12 28.89 8.26 -18.00
CA LYS A 12 28.53 6.94 -18.55
C LYS A 12 27.43 6.36 -17.68
N MET A 13 26.26 6.08 -18.24
CA MET A 13 25.14 5.48 -17.49
C MET A 13 25.49 4.02 -17.21
N VAL A 14 26.01 3.76 -16.03
CA VAL A 14 26.18 2.38 -15.52
C VAL A 14 24.80 1.82 -15.23
N PHE A 15 24.52 0.60 -15.68
CA PHE A 15 23.30 -0.12 -15.35
C PHE A 15 23.06 -0.11 -13.85
N ASN A 16 21.94 0.40 -13.44
CA ASN A 16 21.53 0.44 -12.04
C ASN A 16 20.06 0.04 -11.92
N LEU A 17 19.85 -1.23 -11.54
CA LEU A 17 18.51 -1.80 -11.40
C LEU A 17 17.59 -0.94 -10.53
N LYS A 18 18.08 -0.45 -9.39
CA LYS A 18 17.27 0.39 -8.48
C LYS A 18 16.79 1.68 -9.15
N LYS A 19 17.63 2.33 -9.97
CA LYS A 19 17.25 3.55 -10.70
C LYS A 19 16.19 3.26 -11.75
N ILE A 20 16.32 2.15 -12.47
CA ILE A 20 15.34 1.73 -13.47
C ILE A 20 14.01 1.41 -12.80
N LEU A 21 14.00 0.61 -11.73
CA LEU A 21 12.80 0.27 -11.00
C LEU A 21 12.08 1.51 -10.43
N ARG A 22 12.83 2.49 -9.90
CA ARG A 22 12.26 3.77 -9.47
C ARG A 22 11.64 4.54 -10.63
N ALA A 23 12.29 4.58 -11.79
CA ALA A 23 11.75 5.26 -12.97
C ALA A 23 10.46 4.58 -13.46
N LEU A 24 10.42 3.26 -13.50
CA LEU A 24 9.22 2.50 -13.87
C LEU A 24 8.07 2.74 -12.90
N LEU A 25 8.33 2.68 -11.59
CA LEU A 25 7.34 2.95 -10.55
C LEU A 25 6.78 4.37 -10.60
N LEU A 26 7.59 5.36 -10.98
CA LEU A 26 7.16 6.75 -11.09
C LEU A 26 6.38 7.03 -12.38
N SER A 27 6.58 6.23 -13.43
CA SER A 27 5.93 6.43 -14.74
C SER A 27 4.57 5.76 -14.87
N THR A 28 4.18 4.90 -13.92
CA THR A 28 2.87 4.24 -13.94
C THR A 28 2.02 4.64 -12.73
N SER A 29 0.71 4.69 -12.94
CA SER A 29 -0.29 4.84 -11.88
C SER A 29 -0.81 3.48 -11.36
N GLU A 30 -0.57 2.41 -12.12
CA GLU A 30 -1.00 1.06 -11.77
C GLU A 30 0.12 0.30 -11.06
N PRO A 31 -0.22 -0.68 -10.20
CA PRO A 31 0.77 -1.55 -9.59
C PRO A 31 1.59 -2.31 -10.63
N LEU A 32 2.89 -2.38 -10.45
CA LEU A 32 3.81 -3.14 -11.31
C LEU A 32 4.08 -4.52 -10.73
N SER A 33 3.64 -5.56 -11.42
CA SER A 33 3.98 -6.93 -11.05
C SER A 33 5.44 -7.26 -11.42
N ILE A 34 6.00 -8.29 -10.78
CA ILE A 34 7.34 -8.79 -11.14
C ILE A 34 7.39 -9.23 -12.61
N ARG A 35 6.27 -9.79 -13.13
CA ARG A 35 6.18 -10.21 -14.53
C ARG A 35 6.23 -9.02 -15.50
N ASP A 36 5.57 -7.92 -15.15
CA ASP A 36 5.60 -6.71 -15.99
C ASP A 36 7.01 -6.13 -16.05
N ILE A 37 7.71 -6.09 -14.92
CA ILE A 37 9.11 -5.63 -14.85
C ILE A 37 10.01 -6.52 -15.73
N GLN A 38 9.87 -7.83 -15.64
CA GLN A 38 10.61 -8.76 -16.47
C GLN A 38 10.29 -8.58 -17.97
N ALA A 39 9.01 -8.37 -18.29
CA ALA A 39 8.57 -8.13 -19.67
C ALA A 39 9.15 -6.83 -20.25
N VAL A 40 9.23 -5.75 -19.45
CA VAL A 40 9.85 -4.50 -19.86
C VAL A 40 11.33 -4.69 -20.20
N ILE A 41 12.07 -5.41 -19.36
CA ILE A 41 13.50 -5.68 -19.58
C ILE A 41 13.70 -6.55 -20.82
N THR A 42 12.89 -7.57 -21.01
CA THR A 42 12.92 -8.42 -22.21
C THR A 42 12.64 -7.61 -23.48
N ARG A 43 11.64 -6.73 -23.46
CA ARG A 43 11.33 -5.83 -24.58
C ARG A 43 12.47 -4.86 -24.88
N TYR A 44 13.13 -4.35 -23.84
CA TYR A 44 14.27 -3.47 -24.01
C TYR A 44 15.39 -4.17 -24.80
N HIS A 45 15.71 -5.43 -24.48
CA HIS A 45 16.69 -6.23 -25.23
C HIS A 45 16.24 -6.52 -26.67
N GLN A 46 14.96 -6.85 -26.88
CA GLN A 46 14.43 -7.14 -28.23
C GLN A 46 14.48 -5.92 -29.13
N GLN A 47 14.07 -4.76 -28.66
CA GLN A 47 14.10 -3.50 -29.44
C GLN A 47 15.54 -3.11 -29.82
N SER A 48 16.48 -3.46 -29.00
CA SER A 48 17.90 -3.14 -29.26
C SER A 48 18.56 -4.11 -30.26
N THR A 49 17.95 -5.29 -30.49
CA THR A 49 18.45 -6.26 -31.48
C THR A 49 17.77 -6.10 -32.86
N ASP A 50 16.54 -5.58 -32.92
CA ASP A 50 15.75 -5.57 -34.15
C ASP A 50 15.91 -4.31 -35.00
N ASP A 51 16.48 -3.20 -34.51
CA ASP A 51 16.54 -1.98 -35.29
C ASP A 51 17.82 -1.12 -35.06
N PRO A 52 18.92 -1.44 -35.75
CA PRO A 52 20.08 -0.56 -35.75
C PRO A 52 19.86 0.74 -36.57
N GLU A 53 18.71 0.91 -37.26
CA GLU A 53 18.52 1.99 -38.26
C GLU A 53 17.16 2.74 -38.16
N ALA A 54 16.30 2.47 -37.18
CA ALA A 54 15.05 3.20 -36.98
C ALA A 54 15.27 4.55 -36.28
N THR A 55 15.87 5.48 -36.98
CA THR A 55 15.81 6.90 -36.61
C THR A 55 14.38 7.38 -36.94
N PRO A 56 13.53 7.78 -35.98
CA PRO A 56 12.24 8.37 -36.32
C PRO A 56 12.49 9.65 -37.09
N ALA A 57 11.82 9.79 -38.25
CA ALA A 57 11.93 10.96 -39.12
C ALA A 57 11.72 12.26 -38.30
N PRO A 58 12.57 13.27 -38.40
CA PRO A 58 12.46 14.49 -37.61
C PRO A 58 11.16 15.21 -37.93
N VAL A 59 10.31 15.41 -36.94
CA VAL A 59 9.11 16.24 -37.05
C VAL A 59 9.55 17.69 -37.16
N PRO A 60 9.17 18.46 -38.20
CA PRO A 60 9.60 19.85 -38.38
C PRO A 60 9.14 20.70 -37.18
N GLY A 61 10.09 21.30 -36.47
CA GLY A 61 9.84 22.18 -35.31
C GLY A 61 10.04 21.57 -33.92
N SER A 62 10.35 20.30 -33.81
CA SER A 62 10.75 19.70 -32.53
C SER A 62 12.25 19.90 -32.29
N ARG A 63 12.62 20.14 -31.01
CA ARG A 63 14.01 20.13 -30.56
C ARG A 63 14.60 18.77 -30.97
N PRO A 64 15.81 18.70 -31.55
CA PRO A 64 16.38 17.41 -31.93
C PRO A 64 16.37 16.47 -30.71
N PRO A 65 15.93 15.21 -30.88
CA PRO A 65 16.05 14.22 -29.81
C PRO A 65 17.52 14.15 -29.41
N PHE A 66 17.78 14.03 -28.14
CA PHE A 66 19.11 13.72 -27.63
C PHE A 66 19.51 12.36 -28.21
N GLU A 67 20.36 12.36 -29.23
CA GLU A 67 20.96 11.15 -29.77
C GLU A 67 22.17 10.79 -28.91
N PRO A 68 22.11 9.78 -28.03
CA PRO A 68 23.33 9.23 -27.43
C PRO A 68 24.18 8.62 -28.56
N ALA A 69 25.48 8.83 -28.52
CA ALA A 69 26.39 8.26 -29.50
C ALA A 69 26.21 6.74 -29.55
N GLN A 70 26.04 6.17 -30.73
CA GLN A 70 25.72 4.73 -30.93
C GLN A 70 26.67 3.76 -30.21
N GLY A 71 27.92 4.14 -29.95
CA GLY A 71 28.87 3.37 -29.16
C GLY A 71 28.56 3.33 -27.66
N GLU A 72 27.86 4.32 -27.11
CA GLU A 72 27.50 4.36 -25.69
C GLU A 72 26.28 3.49 -25.38
N LEU A 73 25.38 3.31 -26.34
CA LEU A 73 24.20 2.43 -26.21
C LEU A 73 24.62 0.95 -26.13
N ASN A 74 25.57 0.52 -26.96
CA ASN A 74 26.07 -0.85 -26.94
C ASN A 74 26.78 -1.20 -25.62
N ASP A 75 27.58 -0.28 -25.07
CA ASP A 75 28.26 -0.43 -23.78
C ASP A 75 27.27 -0.55 -22.58
N ILE A 76 26.07 0.05 -22.69
CA ILE A 76 25.03 -0.05 -21.66
C ILE A 76 24.28 -1.37 -21.79
N MET A 77 24.07 -1.86 -23.01
CA MET A 77 23.34 -3.09 -23.28
C MET A 77 24.08 -4.32 -22.74
N ASP A 78 25.42 -4.38 -22.87
CA ASP A 78 26.24 -5.46 -22.32
C ASP A 78 26.19 -5.54 -20.78
N GLN A 79 25.77 -4.45 -20.11
CA GLN A 79 25.65 -4.39 -18.65
C GLN A 79 24.25 -4.75 -18.13
N VAL A 80 23.22 -4.72 -19.00
CA VAL A 80 21.85 -5.08 -18.60
C VAL A 80 21.72 -6.61 -18.63
N PRO A 81 21.45 -7.28 -17.50
CA PRO A 81 21.26 -8.73 -17.51
C PRO A 81 20.04 -9.08 -18.37
N THR A 82 20.21 -10.02 -19.29
CA THR A 82 19.16 -10.49 -20.21
C THR A 82 17.96 -11.07 -19.48
N LEU A 83 18.18 -11.61 -18.27
CA LEU A 83 17.15 -12.16 -17.41
C LEU A 83 17.35 -11.67 -15.97
N LEU A 84 16.34 -11.04 -15.42
CA LEU A 84 16.26 -10.75 -13.99
C LEU A 84 15.38 -11.79 -13.30
N THR A 85 15.92 -12.39 -12.24
CA THR A 85 15.15 -13.30 -11.41
C THR A 85 14.14 -12.53 -10.53
N ALA A 86 13.04 -13.19 -10.17
CA ALA A 86 12.05 -12.61 -9.26
C ALA A 86 12.66 -12.19 -7.90
N THR A 87 13.66 -12.96 -7.42
CA THR A 87 14.38 -12.65 -6.18
C THR A 87 15.18 -11.36 -6.31
N GLN A 88 15.94 -11.18 -7.39
CA GLN A 88 16.70 -9.94 -7.62
C GLN A 88 15.81 -8.69 -7.68
N ILE A 89 14.62 -8.83 -8.26
CA ILE A 89 13.66 -7.73 -8.31
C ILE A 89 13.12 -7.44 -6.90
N ARG A 90 12.75 -8.45 -6.11
CA ARG A 90 12.30 -8.28 -4.73
C ARG A 90 13.36 -7.62 -3.87
N ASP A 91 14.57 -8.15 -3.87
CA ASP A 91 15.70 -7.62 -3.09
C ASP A 91 15.98 -6.16 -3.45
N ALA A 92 15.89 -5.81 -4.74
CA ALA A 92 16.07 -4.44 -5.19
C ALA A 92 14.91 -3.53 -4.75
N MET A 93 13.66 -4.01 -4.76
CA MET A 93 12.49 -3.26 -4.27
C MET A 93 12.55 -3.04 -2.76
N ASP A 94 12.92 -4.05 -1.99
CA ASP A 94 13.10 -3.96 -0.54
C ASP A 94 14.21 -2.97 -0.19
N ALA A 95 15.32 -3.02 -0.93
CA ALA A 95 16.39 -2.06 -0.75
C ALA A 95 15.96 -0.62 -1.09
N ILE A 96 15.12 -0.42 -2.13
CA ILE A 96 14.54 0.89 -2.45
C ILE A 96 13.61 1.35 -1.32
N SER A 97 12.73 0.48 -0.84
CA SER A 97 11.79 0.78 0.25
C SER A 97 12.53 1.22 1.51
N ASN A 98 13.56 0.48 1.93
CA ASN A 98 14.38 0.79 3.09
C ASN A 98 15.11 2.13 2.92
N GLU A 99 15.73 2.39 1.76
CA GLU A 99 16.38 3.66 1.48
C GLU A 99 15.44 4.86 1.58
N LEU A 100 14.19 4.71 1.12
CA LEU A 100 13.17 5.77 1.18
C LEU A 100 12.71 6.04 2.62
N ILE A 101 12.62 5.00 3.44
CA ILE A 101 12.28 5.09 4.86
C ILE A 101 13.41 5.77 5.64
N GLU A 102 14.66 5.30 5.46
CA GLU A 102 15.84 5.85 6.13
C GLU A 102 16.05 7.33 5.82
N LYS A 103 15.88 7.72 4.55
CA LYS A 103 16.01 9.11 4.10
C LYS A 103 14.79 9.98 4.42
N ARG A 104 13.73 9.41 4.99
CA ARG A 104 12.45 10.09 5.27
C ARG A 104 11.89 10.79 4.01
N GLU A 105 11.97 10.11 2.87
CA GLU A 105 11.44 10.65 1.62
C GLU A 105 9.90 10.82 1.67
N VAL A 106 9.39 11.72 0.84
CA VAL A 106 7.95 12.05 0.79
C VAL A 106 7.08 10.93 0.21
N TYR A 107 7.68 9.90 -0.32
CA TYR A 107 6.99 8.74 -0.92
C TYR A 107 7.52 7.42 -0.37
N ARG A 108 6.72 6.38 -0.52
CA ARG A 108 6.98 5.00 -0.09
C ARG A 108 6.70 4.05 -1.25
N VAL A 109 7.43 2.96 -1.30
CA VAL A 109 7.07 1.80 -2.14
C VAL A 109 6.29 0.83 -1.25
N ILE A 110 5.10 0.47 -1.69
CA ILE A 110 4.27 -0.55 -1.05
C ILE A 110 4.07 -1.72 -2.01
N GLN A 111 3.98 -2.90 -1.45
CA GLN A 111 3.67 -4.13 -2.16
C GLN A 111 2.25 -4.55 -1.80
N GLY A 112 1.44 -4.81 -2.80
CA GLY A 112 0.09 -5.36 -2.66
C GLY A 112 -0.07 -6.62 -3.50
N PRO A 113 -1.27 -7.21 -3.54
CA PRO A 113 -1.53 -8.43 -4.32
C PRO A 113 -1.27 -8.25 -5.82
N ALA A 114 -1.51 -7.07 -6.37
CA ALA A 114 -1.28 -6.75 -7.79
C ALA A 114 0.18 -6.40 -8.11
N GLY A 115 1.05 -6.17 -7.12
CA GLY A 115 2.46 -5.80 -7.31
C GLY A 115 2.90 -4.57 -6.52
N TYR A 116 3.96 -3.91 -6.99
CA TYR A 116 4.57 -2.76 -6.35
C TYR A 116 4.00 -1.44 -6.87
N ARG A 117 3.79 -0.48 -5.99
CA ARG A 117 3.40 0.89 -6.36
C ARG A 117 4.06 1.92 -5.45
N ILE A 118 4.20 3.14 -5.97
CA ILE A 118 4.60 4.31 -5.19
C ILE A 118 3.37 4.96 -4.57
N THR A 119 3.48 5.30 -3.29
CA THR A 119 2.47 6.08 -2.56
C THR A 119 3.14 7.22 -1.80
N THR A 120 2.36 8.22 -1.42
CA THR A 120 2.83 9.28 -0.54
C THR A 120 3.07 8.73 0.87
N ALA A 121 4.12 9.18 1.54
CA ALA A 121 4.34 8.84 2.94
C ALA A 121 3.17 9.31 3.82
N PRO A 122 2.82 8.59 4.89
CA PRO A 122 1.65 8.89 5.74
C PRO A 122 1.64 10.34 6.27
N ASP A 123 2.80 10.89 6.58
CA ASP A 123 2.98 12.27 7.09
C ASP A 123 2.41 13.35 6.13
N TYR A 124 2.32 13.03 4.84
CA TYR A 124 1.84 13.93 3.80
C TYR A 124 0.44 13.56 3.28
N ALA A 125 -0.18 12.50 3.80
CA ALA A 125 -1.46 11.98 3.31
C ALA A 125 -2.58 13.02 3.35
N ASP A 126 -2.66 13.83 4.42
CA ASP A 126 -3.68 14.86 4.56
C ASP A 126 -3.55 15.97 3.51
N TRP A 127 -2.33 16.34 3.15
CA TRP A 127 -2.08 17.34 2.11
C TRP A 127 -2.56 16.86 0.74
N VAL A 128 -2.26 15.59 0.41
CA VAL A 128 -2.69 14.97 -0.86
C VAL A 128 -4.20 14.85 -0.89
N ARG A 129 -4.83 14.44 0.22
CA ARG A 129 -6.28 14.35 0.35
C ARG A 129 -6.96 15.70 0.14
N LEU A 130 -6.44 16.78 0.75
CA LEU A 130 -6.95 18.13 0.55
C LEU A 130 -6.80 18.60 -0.89
N LEU A 131 -5.66 18.32 -1.53
CA LEU A 131 -5.42 18.66 -2.94
C LEU A 131 -6.42 17.94 -3.86
N ARG A 132 -6.74 16.67 -3.57
CA ARG A 132 -7.69 15.86 -4.35
C ARG A 132 -9.15 16.09 -3.98
N ASN A 133 -9.38 16.91 -2.94
CA ASN A 133 -10.73 17.14 -2.40
C ASN A 133 -11.44 15.84 -1.99
N GLU A 134 -10.68 14.87 -1.50
CA GLU A 134 -11.18 13.57 -1.05
C GLU A 134 -11.72 13.67 0.38
N ALA A 135 -12.80 12.95 0.66
CA ALA A 135 -13.33 12.82 2.02
C ALA A 135 -12.31 12.14 2.96
N ARG A 136 -12.44 12.37 4.25
CA ARG A 136 -11.61 11.66 5.25
C ARG A 136 -11.83 10.16 5.12
N PRO A 137 -10.75 9.35 5.22
CA PRO A 137 -10.88 7.89 5.21
C PRO A 137 -11.84 7.47 6.31
N MET A 138 -12.75 6.57 5.95
CA MET A 138 -13.75 6.10 6.89
C MET A 138 -13.12 5.06 7.82
N ARG A 139 -13.27 5.28 9.12
CA ARG A 139 -12.81 4.32 10.12
C ARG A 139 -13.84 3.20 10.27
N LEU A 140 -13.38 1.98 10.26
CA LEU A 140 -14.23 0.83 10.58
C LEU A 140 -14.54 0.85 12.09
N SER A 141 -15.81 0.59 12.45
CA SER A 141 -16.17 0.40 13.84
C SER A 141 -15.55 -0.90 14.39
N GLN A 142 -15.42 -1.02 15.71
CA GLN A 142 -14.93 -2.24 16.34
C GLN A 142 -15.72 -3.48 15.89
N ALA A 143 -17.05 -3.38 15.81
CA ALA A 143 -17.90 -4.47 15.33
C ALA A 143 -17.59 -4.88 13.89
N ALA A 144 -17.29 -3.92 13.02
CA ALA A 144 -16.90 -4.20 11.63
C ALA A 144 -15.50 -4.84 11.57
N MET A 145 -14.54 -4.39 12.39
CA MET A 145 -13.20 -4.96 12.46
C MET A 145 -13.22 -6.41 12.97
N GLU A 146 -14.00 -6.70 14.03
CA GLU A 146 -14.18 -8.06 14.53
C GLU A 146 -14.77 -8.98 13.48
N THR A 147 -15.83 -8.52 12.79
CA THR A 147 -16.46 -9.29 11.72
C THR A 147 -15.50 -9.55 10.57
N LEU A 148 -14.73 -8.53 10.17
CA LEU A 148 -13.71 -8.64 9.11
C LEU A 148 -12.64 -9.67 9.48
N ALA A 149 -12.17 -9.67 10.73
CA ALA A 149 -11.21 -10.64 11.22
C ALA A 149 -11.76 -12.06 11.14
N ILE A 150 -13.00 -12.28 11.57
CA ILE A 150 -13.62 -13.62 11.50
C ILE A 150 -13.74 -14.07 10.03
N VAL A 151 -14.19 -13.18 9.12
CA VAL A 151 -14.26 -13.51 7.69
C VAL A 151 -12.88 -13.88 7.17
N ALA A 152 -11.85 -13.12 7.48
CA ALA A 152 -10.48 -13.36 7.00
C ALA A 152 -9.95 -14.74 7.40
N TYR A 153 -10.21 -15.18 8.64
CA TYR A 153 -9.69 -16.45 9.14
C TYR A 153 -10.60 -17.66 8.91
N ARG A 154 -11.88 -17.45 8.60
CA ARG A 154 -12.88 -18.52 8.48
C ARG A 154 -13.53 -18.61 7.10
N GLN A 155 -13.10 -17.80 6.16
CA GLN A 155 -13.66 -17.82 4.80
C GLN A 155 -13.50 -19.18 4.10
N PRO A 156 -14.53 -19.62 3.35
CA PRO A 156 -15.82 -18.99 3.14
C PRO A 156 -16.75 -19.19 4.35
N VAL A 157 -17.37 -18.14 4.87
CA VAL A 157 -18.17 -18.15 6.09
C VAL A 157 -19.59 -17.61 5.84
N THR A 158 -20.58 -18.21 6.47
CA THR A 158 -21.98 -17.75 6.40
C THR A 158 -22.30 -16.72 7.49
N ARG A 159 -23.38 -15.96 7.30
CA ARG A 159 -23.87 -15.03 8.32
C ARG A 159 -24.14 -15.70 9.66
N ALA A 160 -24.80 -16.85 9.64
CA ALA A 160 -25.17 -17.60 10.87
C ALA A 160 -23.91 -18.03 11.65
N GLU A 161 -22.85 -18.45 10.97
CA GLU A 161 -21.55 -18.75 11.58
C GLU A 161 -20.90 -17.53 12.19
N LEU A 162 -20.93 -16.38 11.48
CA LEU A 162 -20.42 -15.11 12.00
C LEU A 162 -21.15 -14.70 13.28
N GLU A 163 -22.48 -14.76 13.28
CA GLU A 163 -23.29 -14.41 14.44
C GLU A 163 -23.09 -15.39 15.61
N SER A 164 -22.89 -16.68 15.31
CA SER A 164 -22.56 -17.69 16.32
C SER A 164 -21.21 -17.41 17.01
N ILE A 165 -20.21 -16.99 16.24
CA ILE A 165 -18.87 -16.66 16.80
C ILE A 165 -18.91 -15.35 17.59
N ARG A 166 -19.62 -14.34 17.07
CA ARG A 166 -19.67 -13.02 17.71
C ARG A 166 -20.65 -12.96 18.89
N GLY A 167 -21.63 -13.83 18.94
CA GLY A 167 -22.69 -13.80 19.94
C GLY A 167 -23.74 -12.67 19.73
N VAL A 168 -23.61 -11.88 18.66
CA VAL A 168 -24.48 -10.75 18.32
C VAL A 168 -24.72 -10.69 16.82
N SER A 169 -25.78 -9.97 16.38
CA SER A 169 -26.06 -9.80 14.95
C SER A 169 -24.87 -9.18 14.19
N ALA A 170 -24.61 -9.74 13.01
CA ALA A 170 -23.53 -9.32 12.12
C ALA A 170 -24.00 -8.47 10.93
N ASP A 171 -25.31 -8.25 10.72
CA ASP A 171 -25.87 -7.61 9.52
C ASP A 171 -25.27 -6.26 9.21
N GLY A 172 -25.29 -5.34 10.17
CA GLY A 172 -24.79 -3.99 9.98
C GLY A 172 -23.29 -3.97 9.67
N ALA A 173 -22.52 -4.89 10.30
CA ALA A 173 -21.09 -5.00 10.06
C ALA A 173 -20.81 -5.60 8.66
N ILE A 174 -21.51 -6.66 8.26
CA ILE A 174 -21.36 -7.29 6.93
C ILE A 174 -21.70 -6.28 5.84
N ASN A 175 -22.85 -5.57 5.94
CA ASN A 175 -23.25 -4.59 4.94
C ASN A 175 -22.19 -3.48 4.79
N ARG A 176 -21.66 -3.00 5.91
CA ARG A 176 -20.60 -1.99 5.89
C ARG A 176 -19.33 -2.49 5.22
N LEU A 177 -18.93 -3.74 5.47
CA LEU A 177 -17.75 -4.35 4.84
C LEU A 177 -17.95 -4.59 3.34
N LEU A 178 -19.19 -4.96 2.92
CA LEU A 178 -19.56 -5.06 1.50
C LEU A 178 -19.52 -3.69 0.81
N GLU A 179 -20.07 -2.63 1.43
CA GLU A 179 -20.02 -1.25 0.91
C GLU A 179 -18.58 -0.76 0.70
N HIS A 180 -17.67 -1.17 1.60
CA HIS A 180 -16.25 -0.84 1.49
C HIS A 180 -15.47 -1.78 0.57
N GLU A 181 -16.11 -2.80 0.03
CA GLU A 181 -15.49 -3.82 -0.82
C GLU A 181 -14.36 -4.59 -0.11
N LEU A 182 -14.36 -4.65 1.22
CA LEU A 182 -13.40 -5.46 1.99
C LEU A 182 -13.83 -6.91 2.07
N VAL A 183 -15.13 -7.18 1.93
CA VAL A 183 -15.77 -8.50 1.91
C VAL A 183 -16.58 -8.63 0.63
N VAL A 184 -16.68 -9.83 0.11
CA VAL A 184 -17.44 -10.17 -1.10
C VAL A 184 -18.26 -11.44 -0.87
N VAL A 185 -19.36 -11.58 -1.60
CA VAL A 185 -20.11 -12.83 -1.67
C VAL A 185 -19.34 -13.81 -2.55
N THR A 186 -18.86 -14.90 -1.97
CA THR A 186 -18.12 -15.96 -2.69
C THR A 186 -19.01 -17.05 -3.27
N GLY A 187 -20.23 -17.21 -2.71
CA GLY A 187 -21.18 -18.21 -3.19
C GLY A 187 -22.30 -18.50 -2.20
N ARG A 188 -22.80 -19.71 -2.25
CA ARG A 188 -23.81 -20.26 -1.30
C ARG A 188 -23.33 -21.58 -0.73
N ALA A 189 -23.51 -21.76 0.58
CA ALA A 189 -23.17 -23.01 1.24
C ALA A 189 -24.12 -24.14 0.82
N ASP A 190 -23.61 -25.35 0.83
CA ASP A 190 -24.43 -26.57 0.63
C ASP A 190 -25.05 -27.04 1.96
N LEU A 191 -25.85 -26.15 2.53
CA LEU A 191 -26.59 -26.33 3.79
C LEU A 191 -28.06 -26.05 3.56
N PRO A 192 -28.96 -26.55 4.45
CA PRO A 192 -30.38 -26.23 4.38
C PRO A 192 -30.62 -24.73 4.29
N GLY A 193 -31.40 -24.29 3.30
CA GLY A 193 -31.63 -22.87 3.01
C GLY A 193 -30.57 -22.21 2.15
N ARG A 194 -29.48 -22.89 1.76
CA ARG A 194 -28.39 -22.43 0.90
C ARG A 194 -27.92 -21.01 1.23
N PRO A 195 -27.46 -20.78 2.47
CA PRO A 195 -27.08 -19.43 2.92
C PRO A 195 -25.92 -18.89 2.12
N ILE A 196 -25.87 -17.55 2.00
CA ILE A 196 -24.79 -16.82 1.36
C ILE A 196 -23.50 -17.00 2.17
N GLN A 197 -22.38 -17.18 1.45
CA GLN A 197 -21.02 -17.22 1.99
C GLN A 197 -20.24 -15.97 1.62
N TYR A 198 -19.43 -15.52 2.56
CA TYR A 198 -18.59 -14.34 2.45
C TYR A 198 -17.12 -14.71 2.49
N GLY A 199 -16.31 -13.93 1.79
CA GLY A 199 -14.85 -13.99 1.82
C GLY A 199 -14.24 -12.60 1.67
N THR A 200 -12.93 -12.51 1.82
CA THR A 200 -12.17 -11.27 1.66
C THR A 200 -11.86 -10.98 0.19
N THR A 201 -11.45 -9.75 -0.10
CA THR A 201 -11.10 -9.24 -1.43
C THR A 201 -9.62 -8.85 -1.50
N ASP A 202 -9.12 -8.53 -2.69
CA ASP A 202 -7.78 -7.94 -2.87
C ASP A 202 -7.68 -6.58 -2.15
N LYS A 203 -8.77 -5.82 -2.09
CA LYS A 203 -8.83 -4.55 -1.35
C LYS A 203 -8.64 -4.74 0.17
N PHE A 204 -9.11 -5.86 0.73
CA PHE A 204 -8.80 -6.24 2.09
C PHE A 204 -7.30 -6.48 2.27
N LEU A 205 -6.65 -7.21 1.36
CA LEU A 205 -5.21 -7.47 1.41
C LEU A 205 -4.41 -6.14 1.37
N GLU A 206 -4.81 -5.21 0.49
CA GLU A 206 -4.23 -3.86 0.44
C GLU A 206 -4.48 -3.08 1.74
N PHE A 207 -5.69 -3.20 2.32
CA PHE A 207 -6.06 -2.49 3.54
C PHE A 207 -5.21 -2.90 4.75
N ILE A 208 -4.89 -4.19 4.89
CA ILE A 208 -4.04 -4.70 5.97
C ILE A 208 -2.55 -4.78 5.60
N GLY A 209 -2.20 -4.54 4.31
CA GLY A 209 -0.82 -4.46 3.84
C GLY A 209 -0.13 -5.82 3.65
N ILE A 210 -0.87 -6.87 3.27
CA ILE A 210 -0.34 -8.20 2.93
C ILE A 210 -0.58 -8.50 1.46
N GLN A 211 0.14 -9.52 0.93
CA GLN A 211 0.03 -9.92 -0.47
C GLN A 211 -1.00 -11.02 -0.69
N SER A 212 -1.19 -11.88 0.33
CA SER A 212 -2.11 -13.01 0.26
C SER A 212 -2.67 -13.35 1.64
N VAL A 213 -3.79 -14.08 1.67
CA VAL A 213 -4.46 -14.50 2.91
C VAL A 213 -3.57 -15.43 3.75
N GLU A 214 -2.66 -16.17 3.10
CA GLU A 214 -1.71 -17.07 3.76
C GLU A 214 -0.67 -16.35 4.62
N GLU A 215 -0.48 -15.05 4.40
CA GLU A 215 0.41 -14.20 5.22
C GLU A 215 -0.25 -13.76 6.55
N LEU A 216 -1.54 -14.04 6.72
CA LEU A 216 -2.19 -13.79 8.01
C LEU A 216 -1.50 -14.61 9.11
N PRO A 217 -1.26 -14.01 10.29
CA PRO A 217 -0.72 -14.73 11.44
C PRO A 217 -1.52 -16.00 11.72
N ALA A 218 -0.84 -17.13 12.02
CA ALA A 218 -1.52 -18.39 12.27
C ALA A 218 -2.58 -18.23 13.39
N SER A 219 -3.80 -18.67 13.13
CA SER A 219 -4.93 -18.54 14.06
C SER A 219 -4.74 -19.30 15.38
N ASP A 220 -3.80 -20.26 15.43
CA ASP A 220 -3.47 -21.01 16.63
C ASP A 220 -2.84 -20.13 17.74
N VAL A 221 -2.34 -18.96 17.36
CA VAL A 221 -1.75 -17.97 18.27
C VAL A 221 -2.82 -17.01 18.81
N LEU A 222 -3.98 -16.92 18.17
CA LEU A 222 -5.00 -15.96 18.52
C LEU A 222 -6.22 -16.67 19.14
N SER A 223 -6.15 -16.86 20.48
CA SER A 223 -7.37 -17.11 21.24
C SER A 223 -8.33 -15.90 21.10
N PRO A 224 -9.64 -16.04 21.29
CA PRO A 224 -10.59 -14.92 21.23
C PRO A 224 -10.19 -13.73 22.11
N SER A 225 -9.49 -13.97 23.22
CA SER A 225 -8.94 -12.95 24.11
C SER A 225 -7.75 -12.21 23.46
N GLN A 226 -6.91 -12.89 22.70
CA GLN A 226 -5.77 -12.29 21.99
C GLN A 226 -6.22 -11.48 20.78
N ILE A 227 -7.29 -11.92 20.08
CA ILE A 227 -7.91 -11.12 19.01
C ILE A 227 -8.46 -9.81 19.58
N SER A 228 -9.15 -9.87 20.73
CA SER A 228 -9.66 -8.67 21.40
C SER A 228 -8.53 -7.74 21.85
N GLU A 229 -7.41 -8.29 22.30
CA GLU A 229 -6.25 -7.51 22.72
C GLU A 229 -5.52 -6.89 21.53
N TRP A 230 -5.37 -7.61 20.44
CA TRP A 230 -4.81 -7.08 19.20
C TRP A 230 -5.67 -5.97 18.60
N ILE A 231 -7.00 -6.17 18.57
CA ILE A 231 -7.96 -5.14 18.15
C ILE A 231 -7.85 -3.91 19.07
N ARG A 232 -7.74 -4.11 20.40
CA ARG A 232 -7.56 -3.03 21.36
C ARG A 232 -6.26 -2.27 21.11
N GLN A 233 -5.15 -2.95 20.86
CA GLN A 233 -3.87 -2.32 20.54
C GLN A 233 -3.89 -1.57 19.21
N ALA A 234 -4.55 -2.12 18.18
CA ALA A 234 -4.71 -1.44 16.89
C ALA A 234 -5.64 -0.21 16.99
N THR A 235 -6.54 -0.18 17.96
CA THR A 235 -7.46 0.95 18.22
C THR A 235 -6.86 1.97 19.22
N GLN A 236 -5.93 1.57 20.06
CA GLN A 236 -5.26 2.40 21.06
C GLN A 236 -4.10 3.27 20.52
N GLY A 237 -3.94 3.37 19.22
CA GLY A 237 -3.07 4.36 18.59
C GLY A 237 -3.52 5.83 18.80
N ASP A 238 -4.72 6.04 19.34
CA ASP A 238 -5.17 7.33 19.88
C ASP A 238 -5.16 7.23 21.41
N GLN A 239 -4.17 7.82 22.05
CA GLN A 239 -4.25 8.16 23.47
C GLN A 239 -5.60 8.83 23.70
N GLU A 240 -6.46 8.25 24.55
CA GLU A 240 -7.48 9.01 25.22
C GLU A 240 -6.75 10.17 25.92
N ILE A 241 -6.91 11.37 25.36
CA ILE A 241 -6.51 12.60 26.06
C ILE A 241 -7.39 12.62 27.30
N SER A 242 -6.81 12.30 28.44
CA SER A 242 -7.48 12.38 29.73
C SER A 242 -7.87 13.84 29.95
N ASP A 243 -9.04 14.09 30.57
CA ASP A 243 -9.49 15.44 30.94
C ASP A 243 -8.44 16.20 31.78
N GLN A 244 -7.49 15.48 32.41
CA GLN A 244 -6.34 16.04 33.12
C GLN A 244 -5.28 16.64 32.17
N ASP A 245 -5.16 16.16 30.92
CA ASP A 245 -4.19 16.67 29.93
C ASP A 245 -4.70 17.97 29.26
N VAL A 246 -6.01 18.26 29.37
CA VAL A 246 -6.64 19.45 28.80
C VAL A 246 -6.80 20.60 29.82
N GLY A 247 -6.36 20.39 31.06
CA GLY A 247 -6.37 21.42 32.11
C GLY A 247 -7.78 21.83 32.56
N LEU A 248 -8.78 20.98 32.38
CA LEU A 248 -10.11 21.18 32.91
C LEU A 248 -10.14 20.78 34.40
N PRO A 249 -10.67 21.62 35.30
CA PRO A 249 -10.77 21.27 36.73
C PRO A 249 -11.73 20.08 36.90
N SER A 250 -11.32 19.08 37.67
CA SER A 250 -12.14 17.91 37.98
C SER A 250 -13.36 18.36 38.82
N GLU A 251 -14.54 17.87 38.51
CA GLU A 251 -15.80 18.13 39.24
C GLU A 251 -15.81 17.70 40.72
N ALA A 252 -14.67 17.29 41.28
CA ALA A 252 -14.56 16.81 42.65
C ALA A 252 -14.28 17.88 43.72
N GLU A 253 -14.11 19.18 43.33
CA GLU A 253 -13.83 20.26 44.30
C GLU A 253 -15.01 21.16 44.64
N GLU A 254 -16.20 20.89 44.15
CA GLU A 254 -17.38 21.76 44.38
C GLU A 254 -18.42 21.17 45.33
N SER A 255 -17.99 20.50 46.40
CA SER A 255 -18.93 20.15 47.49
C SER A 255 -18.27 20.16 48.85
N ALA A 256 -17.90 21.33 49.35
CA ALA A 256 -17.70 21.59 50.75
C ALA A 256 -18.83 22.52 51.25
N PRO A 257 -19.70 22.10 52.21
CA PRO A 257 -20.70 22.98 52.75
C PRO A 257 -20.04 23.96 53.75
N GLU A 258 -20.22 25.26 53.50
CA GLU A 258 -19.94 26.34 54.44
C GLU A 258 -20.73 26.11 55.74
N GLN A 259 -20.06 25.77 56.78
CA GLN A 259 -20.65 25.82 58.14
C GLN A 259 -20.64 27.29 58.63
N THR A 260 -21.76 27.92 58.54
CA THR A 260 -22.04 29.21 59.18
C THR A 260 -22.16 28.95 60.69
N THR A 261 -21.17 29.35 61.49
CA THR A 261 -21.32 29.49 62.92
C THR A 261 -21.78 30.90 63.24
N LEU A 262 -23.04 30.99 63.66
CA LEU A 262 -23.58 32.15 64.42
C LEU A 262 -23.03 32.11 65.82
N ASN A 263 -22.39 33.23 66.24
CA ASN A 263 -22.44 33.74 67.61
C ASN A 263 -22.24 35.26 67.61
#